data_457f6202c6691190e2f8050c9621170a
#
_entry.id   457f6202c6691190e2f8050c9621170a
#
_cell.length_a   1.000
_cell.length_b   1.000
_cell.length_c   1.000
_cell.angle_alpha   90.00
_cell.angle_beta   90.00
_cell.angle_gamma   90.00
#
_symmetry.space_group_name_H-M   'P 1'
#
loop_
_entity.id
_entity.type
_entity.pdbx_description
1 polymer ?
#
loop_
_entity_poly.entity_id
_entity_poly.type
_entity_poly.pdbx_seq_one_letter_code
_entity_poly.pdbx_strand_id
1 'polypeptide(L)'
;MDCLHCHSTHTTQLKRITNLGYAVFCCKDCYRTFNERTGTPFNFLEFPTDIVFQVLLCRLRYKLSYRDVAEFFLVRGFEFTHETVRDWEERFAPIFTDELRAKRKGKVGKVWHVDETYIRVQGRWCYLYRGIDQDGNLVDSMLSETRDMEAAKAFFRQTQDIIDVPPERVFTDGLTSYPRAIKEELGAEVKHEVIPCLGNPIEQSHRGIKQRYYPTLGFGDFLQRVSTRQKLIDRVLLTYEGTL
;
A
#
# COMPACT_ATOMS: atom_id res chain seq x y z
N MET A 1 13.74 -0.32 28.74
CA MET A 1 13.78 -0.40 27.23
C MET A 1 15.17 -0.83 26.86
N ASP A 2 15.33 -1.88 26.07
CA ASP A 2 16.66 -2.37 25.69
C ASP A 2 17.35 -1.42 24.73
N CYS A 3 18.68 -1.39 24.76
CA CYS A 3 19.46 -0.49 23.93
C CYS A 3 19.29 -0.85 22.44
N LEU A 4 18.84 0.10 21.64
CA LEU A 4 18.66 -0.09 20.19
C LEU A 4 19.98 -0.12 19.38
N HIS A 5 21.13 0.08 20.04
CA HIS A 5 22.44 0.05 19.40
C HIS A 5 23.24 -1.22 19.68
N CYS A 6 23.16 -1.77 20.91
CA CYS A 6 23.95 -2.93 21.33
C CYS A 6 23.11 -4.02 22.02
N HIS A 7 21.79 -3.85 22.06
CA HIS A 7 20.81 -4.78 22.65
C HIS A 7 21.00 -5.07 24.14
N SER A 8 21.79 -4.24 24.83
CA SER A 8 21.97 -4.36 26.29
C SER A 8 20.71 -3.95 27.05
N THR A 9 20.41 -4.65 28.13
CA THR A 9 19.34 -4.32 29.08
C THR A 9 19.77 -3.24 30.09
N HIS A 10 21.08 -2.93 30.19
CA HIS A 10 21.62 -1.95 31.13
C HIS A 10 21.39 -0.52 30.62
N THR A 11 20.15 -0.08 30.62
CA THR A 11 19.75 1.26 30.18
C THR A 11 19.14 2.07 31.31
N THR A 12 19.27 3.38 31.25
CA THR A 12 18.69 4.30 32.21
C THR A 12 17.95 5.40 31.47
N GLN A 13 16.73 5.70 31.87
CA GLN A 13 15.99 6.85 31.37
C GLN A 13 16.59 8.14 31.92
N LEU A 14 16.88 9.08 31.05
CA LEU A 14 17.35 10.41 31.43
C LEU A 14 16.17 11.29 31.83
N LYS A 15 16.45 12.32 32.66
CA LYS A 15 15.43 13.31 33.06
C LYS A 15 14.99 14.21 31.89
N ARG A 16 15.79 14.27 30.81
CA ARG A 16 15.47 15.06 29.61
C ARG A 16 14.52 14.29 28.68
N ILE A 17 13.70 15.04 28.00
CA ILE A 17 12.86 14.59 26.89
C ILE A 17 13.31 15.29 25.61
N THR A 18 12.94 14.75 24.45
CA THR A 18 13.13 15.43 23.18
C THR A 18 12.15 16.62 23.05
N ASN A 19 12.38 17.52 22.08
CA ASN A 19 11.46 18.62 21.79
C ASN A 19 10.04 18.14 21.44
N LEU A 20 9.89 16.91 21.00
CA LEU A 20 8.60 16.27 20.67
C LEU A 20 8.01 15.46 21.82
N GLY A 21 8.58 15.54 23.02
CA GLY A 21 8.05 14.87 24.22
C GLY A 21 8.51 13.42 24.42
N TYR A 22 9.38 12.85 23.57
CA TYR A 22 9.87 11.49 23.70
C TYR A 22 10.90 11.34 24.80
N ALA A 23 10.76 10.30 25.64
CA ALA A 23 11.75 9.98 26.66
C ALA A 23 13.11 9.60 26.02
N VAL A 24 14.20 10.05 26.63
CA VAL A 24 15.56 9.74 26.18
C VAL A 24 16.20 8.75 27.14
N PHE A 25 16.78 7.68 26.60
CA PHE A 25 17.50 6.65 27.34
C PHE A 25 18.98 6.72 27.06
N CYS A 26 19.80 6.29 28.01
CA CYS A 26 21.23 6.10 27.87
C CYS A 26 21.60 4.66 28.19
N CYS A 27 22.35 4.02 27.32
CA CYS A 27 22.92 2.70 27.58
C CYS A 27 24.19 2.83 28.41
N LYS A 28 24.32 2.01 29.46
CA LYS A 28 25.52 1.99 30.33
C LYS A 28 26.67 1.20 29.74
N ASP A 29 26.42 0.36 28.72
CA ASP A 29 27.45 -0.47 28.11
C ASP A 29 28.07 0.19 26.87
N CYS A 30 27.25 0.77 25.97
CA CYS A 30 27.77 1.44 24.78
C CYS A 30 27.77 2.98 24.87
N TYR A 31 27.26 3.56 25.95
CA TYR A 31 27.20 4.99 26.24
C TYR A 31 26.43 5.85 25.21
N ARG A 32 25.66 5.21 24.33
CA ARG A 32 24.83 5.91 23.34
C ARG A 32 23.47 6.25 23.92
N THR A 33 22.94 7.39 23.50
CA THR A 33 21.56 7.79 23.81
C THR A 33 20.62 7.40 22.69
N PHE A 34 19.39 7.06 23.04
CA PHE A 34 18.35 6.65 22.11
C PHE A 34 16.97 6.98 22.69
N ASN A 35 15.96 6.92 21.83
CA ASN A 35 14.54 7.01 22.18
C ASN A 35 13.75 5.96 21.36
N GLU A 36 12.46 5.87 21.54
CA GLU A 36 11.60 4.90 20.84
C GLU A 36 11.58 5.04 19.31
N ARG A 37 11.98 6.21 18.77
CA ARG A 37 12.09 6.46 17.32
C ARG A 37 13.43 6.07 16.73
N THR A 38 14.43 5.87 17.57
CA THR A 38 15.81 5.55 17.13
C THR A 38 15.82 4.25 16.33
N GLY A 39 16.41 4.30 15.13
CA GLY A 39 16.45 3.12 14.21
C GLY A 39 15.16 2.87 13.45
N THR A 40 14.09 3.62 13.70
CA THR A 40 12.84 3.52 12.96
C THR A 40 12.80 4.47 11.76
N PRO A 41 11.96 4.24 10.76
CA PRO A 41 11.73 5.20 9.68
C PRO A 41 11.23 6.58 10.13
N PHE A 42 10.69 6.68 11.35
CA PHE A 42 10.17 7.92 11.95
C PHE A 42 11.24 8.72 12.71
N ASN A 43 12.47 8.21 12.78
CA ASN A 43 13.56 8.95 13.37
C ASN A 43 13.85 10.23 12.56
N PHE A 44 14.29 11.29 13.24
CA PHE A 44 14.57 12.63 12.67
C PHE A 44 13.37 13.38 12.07
N LEU A 45 12.14 12.93 12.27
CA LEU A 45 10.98 13.76 11.93
C LEU A 45 10.84 14.92 12.92
N GLU A 46 10.51 16.09 12.40
CA GLU A 46 10.27 17.31 13.19
C GLU A 46 8.90 17.32 13.87
N PHE A 47 8.03 16.39 13.48
CA PHE A 47 6.66 16.24 14.01
C PHE A 47 6.48 14.94 14.79
N PRO A 48 5.55 14.89 15.75
CA PRO A 48 5.19 13.67 16.44
C PRO A 48 4.75 12.56 15.48
N THR A 49 5.10 11.33 15.79
CA THR A 49 4.81 10.17 14.92
C THR A 49 3.31 9.99 14.69
N ASP A 50 2.49 10.18 15.70
CA ASP A 50 1.02 10.10 15.63
C ASP A 50 0.42 11.14 14.69
N ILE A 51 0.98 12.36 14.65
CA ILE A 51 0.55 13.40 13.70
C ILE A 51 0.89 12.98 12.27
N VAL A 52 2.09 12.45 12.03
CA VAL A 52 2.47 11.95 10.70
C VAL A 52 1.54 10.82 10.25
N PHE A 53 1.19 9.89 11.16
CA PHE A 53 0.21 8.83 10.89
C PHE A 53 -1.17 9.40 10.54
N GLN A 54 -1.67 10.38 11.29
CA GLN A 54 -2.96 11.02 11.01
C GLN A 54 -2.96 11.72 9.66
N VAL A 55 -1.88 12.43 9.31
CA VAL A 55 -1.70 13.06 7.99
C VAL A 55 -1.80 12.03 6.88
N LEU A 56 -1.08 10.92 7.01
CA LEU A 56 -1.10 9.82 6.03
C LEU A 56 -2.48 9.16 5.95
N LEU A 57 -3.16 8.96 7.07
CA LEU A 57 -4.52 8.44 7.10
C LEU A 57 -5.50 9.38 6.37
N CYS A 58 -5.42 10.69 6.64
CA CYS A 58 -6.22 11.70 5.94
C CYS A 58 -5.99 11.67 4.44
N ARG A 59 -4.75 11.55 4.02
CA ARG A 59 -4.37 11.51 2.61
C ARG A 59 -4.77 10.20 1.91
N LEU A 60 -4.50 9.07 2.55
CA LEU A 60 -4.69 7.75 1.94
C LEU A 60 -6.14 7.27 2.05
N ARG A 61 -6.83 7.58 3.15
CA ARG A 61 -8.20 7.10 3.41
C ARG A 61 -9.28 8.07 2.94
N TYR A 62 -9.14 9.38 3.19
CA TYR A 62 -10.24 10.35 3.06
C TYR A 62 -10.22 11.19 1.78
N LYS A 63 -9.44 10.82 0.76
CA LYS A 63 -9.40 11.49 -0.56
C LYS A 63 -9.04 12.99 -0.50
N LEU A 64 -8.44 13.46 0.58
CA LEU A 64 -8.03 14.86 0.70
C LEU A 64 -6.81 15.11 -0.19
N SER A 65 -6.73 16.29 -0.80
CA SER A 65 -5.53 16.71 -1.51
C SER A 65 -4.38 16.98 -0.52
N TYR A 66 -3.16 17.10 -1.00
CA TYR A 66 -2.02 17.49 -0.14
C TYR A 66 -2.23 18.85 0.51
N ARG A 67 -2.87 19.79 -0.23
CA ARG A 67 -3.19 21.13 0.26
C ARG A 67 -4.27 21.09 1.32
N ASP A 68 -5.35 20.36 1.08
CA ASP A 68 -6.44 20.20 2.06
C ASP A 68 -5.91 19.61 3.38
N VAL A 69 -5.00 18.63 3.30
CA VAL A 69 -4.38 18.04 4.49
C VAL A 69 -3.52 19.06 5.22
N ALA A 70 -2.68 19.81 4.51
CA ALA A 70 -1.84 20.84 5.13
C ALA A 70 -2.70 21.92 5.82
N GLU A 71 -3.76 22.38 5.16
CA GLU A 71 -4.70 23.36 5.72
C GLU A 71 -5.45 22.80 6.93
N PHE A 72 -5.94 21.56 6.87
CA PHE A 72 -6.62 20.90 7.98
C PHE A 72 -5.76 20.82 9.25
N PHE A 73 -4.47 20.52 9.10
CA PHE A 73 -3.55 20.44 10.24
C PHE A 73 -3.06 21.81 10.71
N LEU A 74 -2.98 22.80 9.82
CA LEU A 74 -2.67 24.20 10.20
C LEU A 74 -3.68 24.73 11.21
N VAL A 75 -4.98 24.50 10.99
CA VAL A 75 -6.04 24.88 11.94
C VAL A 75 -5.87 24.22 13.32
N ARG A 76 -5.15 23.10 13.39
CA ARG A 76 -4.83 22.37 14.61
C ARG A 76 -3.49 22.76 15.24
N GLY A 77 -2.81 23.77 14.68
CA GLY A 77 -1.54 24.27 15.18
C GLY A 77 -0.31 23.53 14.67
N PHE A 78 -0.45 22.66 13.64
CA PHE A 78 0.67 21.98 12.99
C PHE A 78 0.95 22.66 11.65
N GLU A 79 2.05 23.38 11.57
CA GLU A 79 2.45 24.10 10.36
C GLU A 79 3.46 23.28 9.54
N PHE A 80 3.01 22.78 8.39
CA PHE A 80 3.82 22.12 7.37
C PHE A 80 3.22 22.34 5.98
N THR A 81 4.05 22.24 4.96
CA THR A 81 3.62 22.48 3.58
C THR A 81 3.00 21.23 2.96
N HIS A 82 2.26 21.41 1.87
CA HIS A 82 1.74 20.29 1.08
C HIS A 82 2.85 19.42 0.46
N GLU A 83 4.04 19.97 0.25
CA GLU A 83 5.24 19.20 -0.16
C GLU A 83 5.68 18.25 0.95
N THR A 84 5.66 18.68 2.21
CA THR A 84 5.96 17.82 3.36
C THR A 84 4.99 16.64 3.44
N VAL A 85 3.69 16.87 3.18
CA VAL A 85 2.69 15.79 3.14
C VAL A 85 3.02 14.79 2.02
N ARG A 86 3.45 15.29 0.86
CA ARG A 86 3.89 14.46 -0.27
C ARG A 86 5.11 13.61 0.10
N ASP A 87 6.13 14.24 0.68
CA ASP A 87 7.37 13.57 1.08
C ASP A 87 7.09 12.47 2.12
N TRP A 88 6.19 12.72 3.06
CA TRP A 88 5.76 11.70 4.02
C TRP A 88 5.00 10.55 3.34
N GLU A 89 4.08 10.84 2.41
CA GLU A 89 3.41 9.78 1.64
C GLU A 89 4.42 8.94 0.87
N GLU A 90 5.39 9.56 0.18
CA GLU A 90 6.42 8.86 -0.57
C GLU A 90 7.32 7.99 0.31
N ARG A 91 7.66 8.47 1.50
CA ARG A 91 8.55 7.78 2.44
C ARG A 91 7.87 6.62 3.15
N PHE A 92 6.62 6.78 3.56
CA PHE A 92 5.97 5.84 4.47
C PHE A 92 4.95 4.92 3.80
N ALA A 93 4.35 5.29 2.67
CA ALA A 93 3.39 4.43 1.99
C ALA A 93 3.95 3.04 1.63
N PRO A 94 5.19 2.89 1.16
CA PRO A 94 5.78 1.56 0.90
C PRO A 94 5.84 0.69 2.16
N ILE A 95 6.20 1.28 3.31
CA ILE A 95 6.31 0.56 4.59
C ILE A 95 4.95 -0.01 5.01
N PHE A 96 3.88 0.80 4.91
CA PHE A 96 2.53 0.34 5.21
C PHE A 96 2.06 -0.75 4.26
N THR A 97 2.42 -0.64 2.99
CA THR A 97 2.07 -1.64 1.99
C THR A 97 2.71 -2.99 2.28
N ASP A 98 3.98 -3.00 2.64
CA ASP A 98 4.70 -4.23 2.98
C ASP A 98 4.10 -4.88 4.23
N GLU A 99 3.75 -4.10 5.24
CA GLU A 99 3.05 -4.58 6.44
C GLU A 99 1.67 -5.16 6.11
N LEU A 100 0.91 -4.51 5.25
CA LEU A 100 -0.41 -4.98 4.83
C LEU A 100 -0.29 -6.27 4.00
N ARG A 101 0.69 -6.36 3.11
CA ARG A 101 0.97 -7.59 2.36
C ARG A 101 1.34 -8.76 3.29
N ALA A 102 2.21 -8.50 4.26
CA ALA A 102 2.60 -9.51 5.24
C ALA A 102 1.40 -10.02 6.06
N LYS A 103 0.46 -9.14 6.42
CA LYS A 103 -0.76 -9.51 7.16
C LYS A 103 -1.75 -10.35 6.36
N ARG A 104 -1.71 -10.31 5.02
CA ARG A 104 -2.59 -11.11 4.14
C ARG A 104 -2.12 -12.54 3.98
N LYS A 105 -0.84 -12.81 4.17
CA LYS A 105 -0.27 -14.14 3.99
C LYS A 105 -1.07 -15.18 4.76
N GLY A 106 -1.61 -16.17 4.04
CA GLY A 106 -2.44 -17.23 4.60
C GLY A 106 -3.87 -16.84 5.03
N LYS A 107 -4.32 -15.61 4.74
CA LYS A 107 -5.68 -15.15 5.11
C LYS A 107 -6.61 -14.93 3.92
N VAL A 108 -6.09 -15.03 2.71
CA VAL A 108 -6.88 -14.86 1.48
C VAL A 108 -7.71 -16.12 1.23
N GLY A 109 -8.96 -15.91 0.86
CA GLY A 109 -9.86 -16.99 0.49
C GLY A 109 -9.43 -17.73 -0.77
N LYS A 110 -10.02 -18.89 -1.02
CA LYS A 110 -9.65 -19.81 -2.11
C LYS A 110 -10.38 -19.57 -3.42
N VAL A 111 -11.32 -18.64 -3.46
CA VAL A 111 -12.08 -18.28 -4.66
C VAL A 111 -11.73 -16.84 -5.00
N TRP A 112 -11.14 -16.64 -6.18
CA TRP A 112 -10.69 -15.30 -6.59
C TRP A 112 -11.53 -14.78 -7.76
N HIS A 113 -11.80 -13.47 -7.72
CA HIS A 113 -12.33 -12.70 -8.82
C HIS A 113 -11.23 -11.79 -9.33
N VAL A 114 -10.85 -11.96 -10.60
CA VAL A 114 -9.74 -11.22 -11.21
C VAL A 114 -10.24 -10.48 -12.43
N ASP A 115 -9.84 -9.22 -12.53
CA ASP A 115 -10.18 -8.33 -13.65
C ASP A 115 -9.17 -7.20 -13.73
N GLU A 116 -9.12 -6.50 -14.87
CA GLU A 116 -8.32 -5.32 -15.02
C GLU A 116 -9.17 -4.09 -15.34
N THR A 117 -8.71 -2.93 -14.88
CA THR A 117 -9.31 -1.64 -15.18
C THR A 117 -8.30 -0.65 -15.74
N TYR A 118 -8.77 0.29 -16.55
CA TYR A 118 -7.92 1.32 -17.13
C TYR A 118 -7.66 2.43 -16.13
N ILE A 119 -6.41 2.85 -16.04
CA ILE A 119 -6.01 4.06 -15.33
C ILE A 119 -4.97 4.82 -16.15
N ARG A 120 -4.97 6.15 -16.03
CA ARG A 120 -4.01 7.00 -16.72
C ARG A 120 -2.86 7.34 -15.79
N VAL A 121 -1.64 7.01 -16.22
CA VAL A 121 -0.41 7.24 -15.47
C VAL A 121 0.55 8.01 -16.34
N GLN A 122 0.99 9.18 -15.92
CA GLN A 122 1.86 10.07 -16.70
C GLN A 122 1.34 10.34 -18.12
N GLY A 123 0.04 10.56 -18.25
CA GLY A 123 -0.58 10.78 -19.54
C GLY A 123 -0.78 9.54 -20.41
N ARG A 124 -0.26 8.37 -20.01
CA ARG A 124 -0.40 7.09 -20.73
C ARG A 124 -1.47 6.23 -20.12
N TRP A 125 -2.22 5.50 -20.92
CA TRP A 125 -3.15 4.48 -20.44
C TRP A 125 -2.38 3.25 -19.99
N CYS A 126 -2.70 2.78 -18.79
CA CYS A 126 -2.18 1.58 -18.19
C CYS A 126 -3.33 0.70 -17.71
N TYR A 127 -3.03 -0.55 -17.43
CA TYR A 127 -3.98 -1.57 -16.96
C TYR A 127 -3.65 -1.91 -15.51
N LEU A 128 -4.61 -1.73 -14.63
CA LEU A 128 -4.51 -2.12 -13.24
C LEU A 128 -5.21 -3.47 -13.08
N TYR A 129 -4.42 -4.54 -13.04
CA TYR A 129 -4.88 -5.88 -12.70
C TYR A 129 -5.21 -5.94 -11.21
N ARG A 130 -6.31 -6.57 -10.87
CA ARG A 130 -6.73 -6.74 -9.48
C ARG A 130 -7.35 -8.11 -9.28
N GLY A 131 -7.11 -8.68 -8.09
CA GLY A 131 -7.82 -9.84 -7.58
C GLY A 131 -8.46 -9.54 -6.24
N ILE A 132 -9.67 -10.01 -6.02
CA ILE A 132 -10.33 -10.06 -4.72
C ILE A 132 -10.78 -11.47 -4.44
N ASP A 133 -10.89 -11.86 -3.17
CA ASP A 133 -11.44 -13.14 -2.77
C ASP A 133 -12.98 -13.11 -2.70
N GLN A 134 -13.60 -14.23 -2.34
CA GLN A 134 -15.04 -14.37 -2.21
C GLN A 134 -15.65 -13.45 -1.13
N ASP A 135 -14.85 -12.98 -0.17
CA ASP A 135 -15.25 -12.10 0.92
C ASP A 135 -15.01 -10.62 0.58
N GLY A 136 -14.49 -10.35 -0.63
CA GLY A 136 -14.17 -9.01 -1.12
C GLY A 136 -12.84 -8.47 -0.64
N ASN A 137 -12.03 -9.29 0.06
CA ASN A 137 -10.69 -8.89 0.46
C ASN A 137 -9.76 -8.84 -0.75
N LEU A 138 -8.87 -7.87 -0.75
CA LEU A 138 -7.91 -7.73 -1.82
C LEU A 138 -6.90 -8.89 -1.80
N VAL A 139 -6.85 -9.64 -2.88
CA VAL A 139 -5.82 -10.66 -3.13
C VAL A 139 -4.50 -9.98 -3.49
N ASP A 140 -4.49 -9.24 -4.60
CA ASP A 140 -3.35 -8.39 -4.99
C ASP A 140 -3.75 -7.37 -6.08
N SER A 141 -2.82 -6.45 -6.39
CA SER A 141 -2.93 -5.49 -7.50
C SER A 141 -1.61 -5.30 -8.19
N MET A 142 -1.64 -5.22 -9.52
CA MET A 142 -0.46 -4.98 -10.35
C MET A 142 -0.78 -3.99 -11.47
N LEU A 143 0.12 -3.05 -11.71
CA LEU A 143 0.03 -2.12 -12.83
C LEU A 143 0.85 -2.64 -14.02
N SER A 144 0.23 -2.68 -15.21
CA SER A 144 0.90 -3.01 -16.45
C SER A 144 0.68 -1.93 -17.52
N GLU A 145 1.65 -1.76 -18.42
CA GLU A 145 1.49 -0.93 -19.61
C GLU A 145 0.77 -1.68 -20.73
N THR A 146 0.74 -3.01 -20.65
CA THR A 146 0.12 -3.88 -21.65
C THR A 146 -1.01 -4.70 -21.05
N ARG A 147 -1.95 -5.12 -21.92
CA ARG A 147 -3.04 -6.04 -21.62
C ARG A 147 -2.86 -7.30 -22.44
N ASP A 148 -1.86 -8.08 -22.10
CA ASP A 148 -1.46 -9.27 -22.84
C ASP A 148 -1.24 -10.48 -21.93
N MET A 149 -0.80 -11.59 -22.53
CA MET A 149 -0.52 -12.83 -21.83
C MET A 149 0.58 -12.67 -20.78
N GLU A 150 1.63 -11.92 -21.07
CA GLU A 150 2.76 -11.75 -20.17
C GLU A 150 2.37 -10.89 -18.95
N ALA A 151 1.52 -9.88 -19.16
CA ALA A 151 0.97 -9.09 -18.06
C ALA A 151 0.09 -9.94 -17.14
N ALA A 152 -0.79 -10.77 -17.71
CA ALA A 152 -1.63 -11.68 -16.93
C ALA A 152 -0.79 -12.70 -16.13
N LYS A 153 0.23 -13.28 -16.73
CA LYS A 153 1.17 -14.18 -16.03
C LYS A 153 1.93 -13.47 -14.91
N ALA A 154 2.45 -12.28 -15.21
CA ALA A 154 3.18 -11.49 -14.21
C ALA A 154 2.30 -11.18 -12.99
N PHE A 155 1.01 -10.88 -13.19
CA PHE A 155 0.06 -10.69 -12.10
C PHE A 155 -0.10 -11.94 -11.25
N PHE A 156 -0.37 -13.11 -11.86
CA PHE A 156 -0.55 -14.34 -11.08
C PHE A 156 0.73 -14.80 -10.39
N ARG A 157 1.89 -14.64 -11.02
CA ARG A 157 3.19 -14.94 -10.39
C ARG A 157 3.44 -14.07 -9.18
N GLN A 158 3.25 -12.73 -9.30
CA GLN A 158 3.37 -11.81 -8.18
C GLN A 158 2.40 -12.18 -7.04
N THR A 159 1.18 -12.56 -7.39
CA THR A 159 0.18 -12.97 -6.41
C THR A 159 0.59 -14.22 -5.66
N GLN A 160 1.16 -15.22 -6.33
CA GLN A 160 1.66 -16.45 -5.68
C GLN A 160 2.82 -16.17 -4.73
N ASP A 161 3.73 -15.27 -5.08
CA ASP A 161 4.85 -14.89 -4.21
C ASP A 161 4.39 -14.30 -2.87
N ILE A 162 3.17 -13.72 -2.85
CA ILE A 162 2.56 -13.12 -1.67
C ILE A 162 1.70 -14.12 -0.90
N ILE A 163 0.96 -14.98 -1.64
CA ILE A 163 -0.07 -15.86 -1.08
C ILE A 163 0.36 -17.32 -1.25
N ASP A 164 1.12 -17.87 -0.40
CA ASP A 164 1.73 -19.22 -0.47
C ASP A 164 0.80 -20.37 -0.93
N VAL A 165 -0.52 -20.17 -1.03
CA VAL A 165 -1.50 -21.21 -1.39
C VAL A 165 -2.30 -20.80 -2.63
N PRO A 166 -2.27 -21.56 -3.72
CA PRO A 166 -3.06 -21.27 -4.91
C PRO A 166 -4.57 -21.35 -4.61
N PRO A 167 -5.41 -20.60 -5.36
CA PRO A 167 -6.85 -20.69 -5.22
C PRO A 167 -7.38 -22.03 -5.75
N GLU A 168 -8.56 -22.42 -5.30
CA GLU A 168 -9.30 -23.54 -5.87
C GLU A 168 -10.02 -23.11 -7.17
N ARG A 169 -10.42 -21.82 -7.24
CA ARG A 169 -11.21 -21.29 -8.35
C ARG A 169 -10.88 -19.84 -8.66
N VAL A 170 -10.82 -19.51 -9.94
CA VAL A 170 -10.60 -18.12 -10.42
C VAL A 170 -11.71 -17.75 -11.39
N PHE A 171 -12.37 -16.64 -11.13
CA PHE A 171 -13.38 -16.03 -12.00
C PHE A 171 -12.78 -14.82 -12.73
N THR A 172 -13.02 -14.72 -14.04
CA THR A 172 -12.58 -13.58 -14.88
C THR A 172 -13.67 -13.13 -15.84
N ASP A 173 -13.46 -12.02 -16.56
CA ASP A 173 -14.34 -11.47 -17.59
C ASP A 173 -14.29 -12.21 -18.94
N GLY A 174 -13.43 -13.22 -19.07
CA GLY A 174 -13.27 -13.99 -20.31
C GLY A 174 -12.19 -13.46 -21.28
N LEU A 175 -11.30 -12.58 -20.83
CA LEU A 175 -10.11 -12.21 -21.60
C LEU A 175 -9.30 -13.47 -21.96
N THR A 176 -8.95 -13.61 -23.24
CA THR A 176 -8.32 -14.83 -23.81
C THR A 176 -6.95 -15.17 -23.21
N SER A 177 -6.27 -14.21 -22.57
CA SER A 177 -5.01 -14.42 -21.88
C SER A 177 -5.15 -15.14 -20.54
N TYR A 178 -6.29 -15.04 -19.85
CA TYR A 178 -6.43 -15.59 -18.51
C TYR A 178 -6.37 -17.14 -18.43
N PRO A 179 -7.06 -17.92 -19.30
CA PRO A 179 -7.06 -19.38 -19.15
C PRO A 179 -5.66 -19.98 -19.16
N ARG A 180 -4.81 -19.50 -20.07
CA ARG A 180 -3.44 -19.98 -20.18
C ARG A 180 -2.55 -19.46 -19.05
N ALA A 181 -2.67 -18.18 -18.69
CA ALA A 181 -1.90 -17.60 -17.58
C ALA A 181 -2.22 -18.30 -16.24
N ILE A 182 -3.49 -18.57 -15.95
CA ILE A 182 -3.92 -19.30 -14.76
C ILE A 182 -3.31 -20.70 -14.73
N LYS A 183 -3.42 -21.44 -15.83
CA LYS A 183 -2.88 -22.80 -15.91
C LYS A 183 -1.35 -22.86 -15.73
N GLU A 184 -0.63 -21.92 -16.33
CA GLU A 184 0.84 -21.91 -16.29
C GLU A 184 1.39 -21.41 -14.97
N GLU A 185 0.75 -20.40 -14.33
CA GLU A 185 1.28 -19.77 -13.13
C GLU A 185 0.63 -20.29 -11.82
N LEU A 186 -0.66 -20.62 -11.81
CA LEU A 186 -1.36 -21.12 -10.62
C LEU A 186 -1.48 -22.65 -10.57
N GLY A 187 -1.34 -23.32 -11.73
CA GLY A 187 -1.43 -24.77 -11.85
C GLY A 187 -2.69 -25.27 -12.57
N ALA A 188 -2.59 -26.48 -13.08
CA ALA A 188 -3.68 -27.11 -13.85
C ALA A 188 -4.91 -27.50 -13.01
N GLU A 189 -4.75 -27.59 -11.70
CA GLU A 189 -5.79 -27.97 -10.75
C GLU A 189 -6.77 -26.82 -10.46
N VAL A 190 -6.36 -25.57 -10.75
CA VAL A 190 -7.17 -24.38 -10.51
C VAL A 190 -8.30 -24.30 -11.54
N LYS A 191 -9.53 -24.27 -11.06
CA LYS A 191 -10.71 -24.14 -11.94
C LYS A 191 -10.87 -22.70 -12.40
N HIS A 192 -10.83 -22.48 -13.71
CA HIS A 192 -11.13 -21.18 -14.30
C HIS A 192 -12.57 -21.12 -14.80
N GLU A 193 -13.31 -20.12 -14.40
CA GLU A 193 -14.69 -19.88 -14.84
C GLU A 193 -14.84 -18.43 -15.34
N VAL A 194 -15.60 -18.26 -16.42
CA VAL A 194 -15.89 -16.95 -16.99
C VAL A 194 -17.23 -16.45 -16.46
N ILE A 195 -17.24 -15.26 -15.88
CA ILE A 195 -18.46 -14.57 -15.46
C ILE A 195 -18.64 -13.31 -16.32
N PRO A 196 -19.84 -13.10 -16.92
CA PRO A 196 -20.13 -11.85 -17.61
C PRO A 196 -19.97 -10.65 -16.67
N CYS A 197 -19.48 -9.52 -17.20
CA CYS A 197 -19.14 -8.31 -16.44
C CYS A 197 -20.27 -7.78 -15.52
N LEU A 198 -21.53 -7.97 -15.90
CA LEU A 198 -22.71 -7.56 -15.13
C LEU A 198 -22.97 -8.52 -13.95
N GLY A 199 -22.15 -8.47 -12.92
CA GLY A 199 -22.34 -9.29 -11.70
C GLY A 199 -21.04 -9.69 -11.05
N ASN A 200 -19.91 -9.29 -11.62
CA ASN A 200 -18.61 -9.59 -11.02
C ASN A 200 -18.38 -8.69 -9.80
N PRO A 201 -18.20 -9.25 -8.60
CA PRO A 201 -17.93 -8.49 -7.36
C PRO A 201 -16.76 -7.51 -7.48
N ILE A 202 -15.80 -7.80 -8.35
CA ILE A 202 -14.61 -6.97 -8.58
C ILE A 202 -14.94 -5.59 -9.16
N GLU A 203 -16.04 -5.43 -9.88
CA GLU A 203 -16.50 -4.14 -10.39
C GLU A 203 -16.79 -3.13 -9.26
N GLN A 204 -17.32 -3.59 -8.14
CA GLN A 204 -17.50 -2.76 -6.96
C GLN A 204 -16.15 -2.32 -6.37
N SER A 205 -15.18 -3.21 -6.41
CA SER A 205 -13.80 -2.92 -6.01
C SER A 205 -13.15 -1.87 -6.92
N HIS A 206 -13.36 -1.95 -8.23
CA HIS A 206 -12.90 -0.93 -9.19
C HIS A 206 -13.54 0.44 -8.96
N ARG A 207 -14.82 0.48 -8.53
CA ARG A 207 -15.53 1.74 -8.26
C ARG A 207 -14.78 2.62 -7.26
N GLY A 208 -14.27 2.06 -6.18
CA GLY A 208 -13.55 2.82 -5.18
C GLY A 208 -12.24 3.43 -5.73
N ILE A 209 -11.51 2.74 -6.66
CA ILE A 209 -10.34 3.31 -7.34
C ILE A 209 -10.78 4.44 -8.26
N LYS A 210 -11.80 4.19 -9.09
CA LYS A 210 -12.33 5.17 -10.04
C LYS A 210 -12.80 6.44 -9.34
N GLN A 211 -13.43 6.35 -8.18
CA GLN A 211 -13.84 7.51 -7.38
C GLN A 211 -12.69 8.40 -6.90
N ARG A 212 -11.47 7.87 -6.82
CA ARG A 212 -10.26 8.64 -6.46
C ARG A 212 -9.49 9.08 -7.68
N TYR A 213 -9.52 8.27 -8.71
CA TYR A 213 -8.85 8.50 -9.98
C TYR A 213 -9.49 9.66 -10.77
N TYR A 214 -10.82 9.67 -10.94
CA TYR A 214 -11.49 10.67 -11.76
C TYR A 214 -11.31 12.11 -11.27
N PRO A 215 -11.42 12.43 -9.97
CA PRO A 215 -11.19 13.81 -9.50
C PRO A 215 -9.76 14.31 -9.72
N THR A 216 -8.79 13.41 -9.85
CA THR A 216 -7.38 13.78 -10.09
C THR A 216 -7.02 13.86 -11.56
N LEU A 217 -7.94 13.56 -12.47
CA LEU A 217 -7.73 13.52 -13.92
C LEU A 217 -6.58 12.58 -14.36
N GLY A 218 -6.28 11.61 -13.54
CA GLY A 218 -5.16 10.69 -13.72
C GLY A 218 -4.08 10.90 -12.66
N PHE A 219 -3.15 9.98 -12.61
CA PHE A 219 -1.97 10.09 -11.78
C PHE A 219 -0.88 10.82 -12.59
N GLY A 220 -0.94 12.18 -12.57
CA GLY A 220 -0.09 13.05 -13.38
C GLY A 220 1.32 13.24 -12.83
N ASP A 221 1.78 14.47 -12.72
CA ASP A 221 3.17 14.90 -12.39
C ASP A 221 3.76 14.30 -11.09
N PHE A 222 2.93 13.71 -10.25
CA PHE A 222 3.35 13.02 -9.04
C PHE A 222 4.38 11.91 -9.31
N LEU A 223 4.36 11.30 -10.49
CA LEU A 223 5.25 10.20 -10.86
C LEU A 223 6.57 10.65 -11.50
N GLN A 224 6.76 11.92 -11.78
CA GLN A 224 8.03 12.41 -12.36
C GLN A 224 9.23 12.28 -11.40
N ARG A 225 9.02 12.33 -10.08
CA ARG A 225 10.09 12.19 -9.07
C ARG A 225 10.23 10.80 -8.46
N VAL A 226 9.29 9.92 -8.76
CA VAL A 226 9.22 8.62 -8.13
C VAL A 226 9.29 7.55 -9.19
N SER A 227 10.45 6.93 -9.28
CA SER A 227 10.57 5.69 -10.00
C SER A 227 9.53 4.73 -9.43
N THR A 228 8.34 4.60 -10.08
CA THR A 228 7.85 3.27 -10.16
C THR A 228 6.35 3.07 -10.06
N ARG A 229 5.91 2.20 -10.91
CA ARG A 229 4.71 1.38 -10.86
C ARG A 229 4.36 0.92 -9.43
N GLN A 230 5.37 0.56 -8.64
CA GLN A 230 5.20 0.03 -7.29
C GLN A 230 4.53 1.02 -6.33
N LYS A 231 4.92 2.29 -6.32
CA LYS A 231 4.34 3.29 -5.40
C LYS A 231 2.88 3.63 -5.71
N LEU A 232 2.47 3.55 -6.99
CA LEU A 232 1.07 3.69 -7.34
C LEU A 232 0.24 2.51 -6.84
N ILE A 233 0.79 1.30 -6.98
CA ILE A 233 0.17 0.07 -6.47
C ILE A 233 0.04 0.15 -4.96
N ASP A 234 1.10 0.56 -4.26
CA ASP A 234 1.12 0.73 -2.82
C ASP A 234 0.02 1.69 -2.36
N ARG A 235 -0.14 2.78 -3.08
CA ARG A 235 -1.20 3.75 -2.82
C ARG A 235 -2.60 3.17 -3.07
N VAL A 236 -2.76 2.41 -4.14
CA VAL A 236 -4.02 1.71 -4.44
C VAL A 236 -4.32 0.67 -3.35
N LEU A 237 -3.33 -0.08 -2.90
CA LEU A 237 -3.47 -1.07 -1.84
C LEU A 237 -3.91 -0.41 -0.52
N LEU A 238 -3.21 0.63 -0.07
CA LEU A 238 -3.55 1.38 1.16
C LEU A 238 -4.93 2.04 1.11
N THR A 239 -5.39 2.37 -0.09
CA THR A 239 -6.69 3.00 -0.31
C THR A 239 -7.86 2.04 -0.08
N TYR A 240 -7.64 0.73 -0.23
CA TYR A 240 -8.69 -0.29 -0.29
C TYR A 240 -8.82 -1.14 0.95
N GLU A 241 -7.79 -1.29 1.74
CA GLU A 241 -7.88 -2.03 2.98
C GLU A 241 -8.58 -1.19 4.04
N GLY A 242 -9.89 -1.25 3.98
CA GLY A 242 -10.82 -0.53 4.85
C GLY A 242 -10.87 -0.99 6.29
N THR A 243 -9.82 -1.64 6.79
CA THR A 243 -9.70 -2.08 8.18
C THR A 243 -8.27 -1.80 8.66
N LEU A 244 -8.05 -0.59 9.15
CA LEU A 244 -7.11 -0.32 10.22
C LEU A 244 -7.84 -0.43 11.54
#